data_fe7211fa11b8db6fdeab05af21f0a7c6
#
_entry.id   fe7211fa11b8db6fdeab05af21f0a7c6
#
_cell.length_a   1.000
_cell.length_b   1.000
_cell.length_c   1.000
_cell.angle_alpha   90.00
_cell.angle_beta   90.00
_cell.angle_gamma   90.00
#
_symmetry.space_group_name_H-M   'P 1'
#
loop_
_entity.id
_entity.type
_entity.pdbx_description
1 polymer ?
#
loop_
_entity_poly.entity_id
_entity_poly.type
_entity_poly.pdbx_seq_one_letter_code
_entity_poly.pdbx_strand_id
1 'polypeptide(L)'
;TVAKILAKAVNCEHPVNGSPCNECAMCKAIQAGTAMNVIEIDAASNNGVDNIREIREEVSYRPTEGKYKVYIIDEVHMLSTGAFNALLKTLEEPPSYVMFILATTEAHKIPITILSRCQRYDFHRITIDTIAARLDELLKVEGVEAEEKAVRYVAKAGDGSMRDALSLLDQCIAFYLGQELTYDKVLEVLGAVDTEVFSKLLRKVIRGDVTGSIHILEELIVGGRELSQFVGDFTWYMRNLLLVKTSENPEEAIDVSSDNMKLLKEESTMLDVETLMRYIRIFSDLSNQIRYATQKRVLVEIALIKLCRPAMETNLDSVLDRLRVLEQRMDERPVQQVIVQQGSGKMPAETGAVQEPAGNKAPAKAAPEDLQKIVAGWRVITGQTTGMFKQMLQKSVPKYNSETGEPVLYVEFQ
;
A
#
# COMPACT_ATOMS: atom_id res chain seq x y z
N THR A 1 -15.51 -18.39 -10.22
CA THR A 1 -15.09 -19.71 -10.78
C THR A 1 -15.46 -20.86 -9.83
N VAL A 2 -14.99 -20.88 -8.56
CA VAL A 2 -15.27 -21.98 -7.61
C VAL A 2 -16.77 -22.17 -7.38
N ALA A 3 -17.53 -21.07 -7.28
CA ALA A 3 -18.99 -21.12 -7.17
C ALA A 3 -19.65 -21.88 -8.34
N LYS A 4 -19.19 -21.65 -9.57
CA LYS A 4 -19.67 -22.39 -10.76
C LYS A 4 -19.30 -23.88 -10.72
N ILE A 5 -18.10 -24.21 -10.23
CA ILE A 5 -17.67 -25.62 -10.08
C ILE A 5 -18.58 -26.31 -9.04
N LEU A 6 -18.88 -25.65 -7.91
CA LEU A 6 -19.79 -26.20 -6.92
C LEU A 6 -21.21 -26.34 -7.47
N ALA A 7 -21.72 -25.35 -8.21
CA ALA A 7 -23.03 -25.43 -8.87
C ALA A 7 -23.11 -26.58 -9.88
N LYS A 8 -22.02 -26.85 -10.62
CA LYS A 8 -21.89 -28.04 -11.51
C LYS A 8 -21.87 -29.35 -10.70
N ALA A 9 -21.10 -29.40 -9.60
CA ALA A 9 -20.96 -30.62 -8.82
C ALA A 9 -22.28 -31.06 -8.21
N VAL A 10 -23.08 -30.13 -7.65
CA VAL A 10 -24.38 -30.46 -7.03
C VAL A 10 -25.47 -30.81 -8.04
N ASN A 11 -25.35 -30.37 -9.29
CA ASN A 11 -26.29 -30.64 -10.36
C ASN A 11 -25.78 -31.72 -11.35
N CYS A 12 -24.59 -32.24 -11.15
CA CYS A 12 -24.01 -33.25 -12.04
C CYS A 12 -24.79 -34.58 -11.93
N GLU A 13 -25.08 -35.20 -13.09
CA GLU A 13 -25.76 -36.49 -13.16
C GLU A 13 -24.82 -37.62 -12.71
N HIS A 14 -23.52 -37.49 -12.98
CA HIS A 14 -22.52 -38.53 -12.70
C HIS A 14 -21.28 -37.92 -11.98
N PRO A 15 -21.44 -37.45 -10.72
CA PRO A 15 -20.31 -36.88 -9.99
C PRO A 15 -19.28 -37.97 -9.64
N VAL A 16 -17.99 -37.65 -9.82
CA VAL A 16 -16.88 -38.54 -9.46
C VAL A 16 -16.16 -37.94 -8.25
N ASN A 17 -16.20 -38.62 -7.12
CA ASN A 17 -15.57 -38.15 -5.86
C ASN A 17 -15.94 -36.71 -5.47
N GLY A 18 -17.19 -36.31 -5.70
CA GLY A 18 -17.66 -34.94 -5.42
C GLY A 18 -17.31 -33.91 -6.50
N SER A 19 -16.56 -34.28 -7.53
CA SER A 19 -16.24 -33.42 -8.67
C SER A 19 -17.23 -33.59 -9.82
N PRO A 20 -17.56 -32.52 -10.57
CA PRO A 20 -18.42 -32.63 -11.74
C PRO A 20 -17.76 -33.44 -12.86
N CYS A 21 -18.51 -34.26 -13.60
CA CYS A 21 -17.99 -35.03 -14.72
C CYS A 21 -17.58 -34.19 -15.93
N ASN A 22 -18.09 -32.95 -16.05
CA ASN A 22 -17.91 -32.02 -17.18
C ASN A 22 -18.46 -32.49 -18.55
N GLU A 23 -19.07 -33.66 -18.63
CA GLU A 23 -19.52 -34.28 -19.89
C GLU A 23 -21.05 -34.38 -19.99
N CYS A 24 -21.77 -34.51 -18.87
CA CYS A 24 -23.24 -34.60 -18.87
C CYS A 24 -23.90 -33.31 -19.36
N ALA A 25 -25.17 -33.38 -19.74
CA ALA A 25 -25.94 -32.26 -20.28
C ALA A 25 -25.91 -31.05 -19.33
N MET A 26 -26.13 -31.28 -18.02
CA MET A 26 -26.11 -30.22 -17.01
C MET A 26 -24.74 -29.58 -16.86
N CYS A 27 -23.67 -30.36 -16.84
CA CYS A 27 -22.32 -29.77 -16.76
C CYS A 27 -22.00 -28.88 -17.95
N LYS A 28 -22.37 -29.29 -19.15
CA LYS A 28 -22.19 -28.51 -20.39
C LYS A 28 -23.04 -27.25 -20.40
N ALA A 29 -24.32 -27.38 -20.00
CA ALA A 29 -25.24 -26.22 -19.93
C ALA A 29 -24.75 -25.15 -18.93
N ILE A 30 -24.32 -25.57 -17.73
CA ILE A 30 -23.77 -24.65 -16.71
C ILE A 30 -22.47 -24.00 -17.21
N GLN A 31 -21.62 -24.74 -17.90
CA GLN A 31 -20.37 -24.22 -18.46
C GLN A 31 -20.64 -23.20 -19.57
N ALA A 32 -21.63 -23.46 -20.42
CA ALA A 32 -22.07 -22.55 -21.50
C ALA A 32 -22.87 -21.34 -20.98
N GLY A 33 -23.26 -21.32 -19.70
CA GLY A 33 -24.12 -20.27 -19.14
C GLY A 33 -25.58 -20.31 -19.60
N THR A 34 -26.05 -21.43 -20.12
CA THR A 34 -27.41 -21.63 -20.64
C THR A 34 -28.34 -22.34 -19.66
N ALA A 35 -27.80 -22.79 -18.52
CA ALA A 35 -28.58 -23.50 -17.50
C ALA A 35 -29.49 -22.52 -16.72
N MET A 36 -30.81 -22.67 -16.84
CA MET A 36 -31.79 -21.84 -16.13
C MET A 36 -31.84 -22.06 -14.63
N ASN A 37 -31.28 -23.14 -14.14
CA ASN A 37 -31.24 -23.47 -12.72
C ASN A 37 -29.99 -22.94 -11.99
N VAL A 38 -29.06 -22.28 -12.69
CA VAL A 38 -27.88 -21.62 -12.09
C VAL A 38 -27.91 -20.16 -12.49
N ILE A 39 -28.24 -19.31 -11.55
CA ILE A 39 -28.42 -17.86 -11.75
C ILE A 39 -27.24 -17.15 -11.08
N GLU A 40 -26.47 -16.42 -11.88
CA GLU A 40 -25.32 -15.62 -11.44
C GLU A 40 -25.70 -14.14 -11.43
N ILE A 41 -25.52 -13.50 -10.30
CA ILE A 41 -25.89 -12.11 -10.04
C ILE A 41 -24.66 -11.38 -9.51
N ASP A 42 -24.28 -10.30 -10.16
CA ASP A 42 -23.29 -9.37 -9.64
C ASP A 42 -24.00 -8.31 -8.79
N ALA A 43 -23.71 -8.30 -7.49
CA ALA A 43 -24.30 -7.37 -6.54
C ALA A 43 -23.83 -5.93 -6.77
N ALA A 44 -22.69 -5.71 -7.42
CA ALA A 44 -22.25 -4.36 -7.77
C ALA A 44 -23.19 -3.68 -8.77
N SER A 45 -23.71 -4.46 -9.72
CA SER A 45 -24.67 -3.99 -10.73
C SER A 45 -26.13 -4.10 -10.26
N ASN A 46 -26.42 -5.04 -9.35
CA ASN A 46 -27.78 -5.41 -8.91
C ASN A 46 -27.95 -5.29 -7.38
N ASN A 47 -27.66 -4.13 -6.82
CA ASN A 47 -27.67 -3.90 -5.36
C ASN A 47 -29.05 -3.58 -4.76
N GLY A 48 -30.07 -3.41 -5.60
CA GLY A 48 -31.40 -2.98 -5.21
C GLY A 48 -32.22 -4.03 -4.46
N VAL A 49 -33.15 -3.56 -3.64
CA VAL A 49 -34.10 -4.43 -2.90
C VAL A 49 -35.02 -5.19 -3.86
N ASP A 50 -35.38 -4.57 -4.97
CA ASP A 50 -36.35 -5.13 -5.91
C ASP A 50 -35.80 -6.34 -6.66
N ASN A 51 -34.53 -6.29 -7.08
CA ASN A 51 -33.85 -7.45 -7.67
C ASN A 51 -33.85 -8.67 -6.72
N ILE A 52 -33.64 -8.42 -5.43
CA ILE A 52 -33.65 -9.49 -4.41
C ILE A 52 -35.07 -9.98 -4.11
N ARG A 53 -36.09 -9.13 -4.25
CA ARG A 53 -37.50 -9.55 -4.15
C ARG A 53 -37.90 -10.46 -5.30
N GLU A 54 -37.49 -10.17 -6.52
CA GLU A 54 -37.66 -11.03 -7.69
C GLU A 54 -37.04 -12.42 -7.44
N ILE A 55 -35.82 -12.47 -6.97
CA ILE A 55 -35.16 -13.73 -6.59
C ILE A 55 -35.99 -14.49 -5.56
N ARG A 56 -36.52 -13.81 -4.54
CA ARG A 56 -37.34 -14.42 -3.49
C ARG A 56 -38.64 -15.01 -4.05
N GLU A 57 -39.24 -14.39 -5.04
CA GLU A 57 -40.42 -14.94 -5.73
C GLU A 57 -40.05 -16.16 -6.58
N GLU A 58 -38.96 -16.08 -7.32
CA GLU A 58 -38.43 -17.16 -8.13
C GLU A 58 -38.00 -18.40 -7.34
N VAL A 59 -37.50 -18.22 -6.11
CA VAL A 59 -37.10 -19.29 -5.19
C VAL A 59 -38.26 -20.25 -4.91
N SER A 60 -39.51 -19.79 -4.99
CA SER A 60 -40.70 -20.60 -4.75
C SER A 60 -40.95 -21.68 -5.82
N TYR A 61 -40.35 -21.50 -7.00
CA TYR A 61 -40.50 -22.42 -8.12
C TYR A 61 -39.35 -23.41 -8.20
N ARG A 62 -39.67 -24.70 -8.28
CA ARG A 62 -38.70 -25.78 -8.43
C ARG A 62 -37.97 -25.65 -9.79
N PRO A 63 -36.70 -26.07 -9.86
CA PRO A 63 -36.00 -26.14 -11.14
C PRO A 63 -36.67 -27.16 -12.06
N THR A 64 -36.77 -26.83 -13.34
CA THR A 64 -37.27 -27.74 -14.37
C THR A 64 -36.22 -28.76 -14.79
N GLU A 65 -34.96 -28.38 -14.68
CA GLU A 65 -33.80 -29.20 -15.01
C GLU A 65 -32.81 -29.18 -13.83
N GLY A 66 -32.05 -30.27 -13.66
CA GLY A 66 -31.10 -30.38 -12.56
C GLY A 66 -31.76 -30.70 -11.21
N LYS A 67 -30.93 -30.84 -10.20
CA LYS A 67 -31.34 -31.23 -8.85
C LYS A 67 -31.57 -30.01 -7.95
N TYR A 68 -30.72 -28.98 -8.12
CA TYR A 68 -30.74 -27.77 -7.31
C TYR A 68 -30.87 -26.53 -8.19
N LYS A 69 -31.63 -25.54 -7.71
CA LYS A 69 -31.61 -24.16 -8.20
C LYS A 69 -30.55 -23.39 -7.41
N VAL A 70 -29.52 -22.94 -8.09
CA VAL A 70 -28.34 -22.34 -7.45
C VAL A 70 -28.28 -20.85 -7.77
N TYR A 71 -28.28 -20.03 -6.75
CA TYR A 71 -28.06 -18.58 -6.87
C TYR A 71 -26.64 -18.24 -6.45
N ILE A 72 -25.84 -17.74 -7.36
CA ILE A 72 -24.48 -17.24 -7.12
C ILE A 72 -24.55 -15.72 -7.07
N ILE A 73 -24.32 -15.14 -5.89
CA ILE A 73 -24.29 -13.68 -5.71
C ILE A 73 -22.84 -13.28 -5.50
N ASP A 74 -22.26 -12.65 -6.53
CA ASP A 74 -20.87 -12.17 -6.46
C ASP A 74 -20.83 -10.76 -5.87
N GLU A 75 -19.73 -10.43 -5.17
CA GLU A 75 -19.52 -9.20 -4.41
C GLU A 75 -20.71 -8.82 -3.51
N VAL A 76 -21.24 -9.81 -2.81
CA VAL A 76 -22.48 -9.70 -2.00
C VAL A 76 -22.45 -8.54 -1.01
N HIS A 77 -21.27 -8.08 -0.57
CA HIS A 77 -21.11 -6.93 0.32
C HIS A 77 -21.59 -5.59 -0.29
N MET A 78 -21.79 -5.55 -1.61
CA MET A 78 -22.32 -4.38 -2.31
C MET A 78 -23.85 -4.26 -2.23
N LEU A 79 -24.56 -5.29 -1.73
CA LEU A 79 -25.99 -5.24 -1.54
C LEU A 79 -26.40 -4.18 -0.52
N SER A 80 -27.50 -3.50 -0.78
CA SER A 80 -28.10 -2.58 0.19
C SER A 80 -28.59 -3.30 1.44
N THR A 81 -28.67 -2.60 2.59
CA THR A 81 -29.21 -3.16 3.82
C THR A 81 -30.63 -3.73 3.66
N GLY A 82 -31.45 -3.08 2.83
CA GLY A 82 -32.78 -3.56 2.49
C GLY A 82 -32.77 -4.86 1.70
N ALA A 83 -31.81 -5.04 0.78
CA ALA A 83 -31.61 -6.27 0.02
C ALA A 83 -31.18 -7.42 0.92
N PHE A 84 -30.25 -7.22 1.84
CA PHE A 84 -29.88 -8.20 2.86
C PHE A 84 -31.08 -8.64 3.70
N ASN A 85 -31.90 -7.68 4.16
CA ASN A 85 -33.10 -7.99 4.94
C ASN A 85 -34.15 -8.79 4.13
N ALA A 86 -34.23 -8.57 2.82
CA ALA A 86 -35.13 -9.33 1.96
C ALA A 86 -34.69 -10.80 1.79
N LEU A 87 -33.37 -11.07 1.84
CA LEU A 87 -32.80 -12.43 1.77
C LEU A 87 -32.95 -13.22 3.07
N LEU A 88 -33.05 -12.55 4.23
CA LEU A 88 -32.99 -13.22 5.55
C LEU A 88 -33.99 -14.36 5.68
N LYS A 89 -35.27 -14.13 5.31
CA LYS A 89 -36.30 -15.15 5.40
C LYS A 89 -35.99 -16.40 4.58
N THR A 90 -35.45 -16.21 3.38
CA THR A 90 -35.10 -17.31 2.48
C THR A 90 -33.88 -18.06 2.94
N LEU A 91 -32.92 -17.36 3.61
CA LEU A 91 -31.72 -17.98 4.20
C LEU A 91 -32.04 -18.71 5.52
N GLU A 92 -33.08 -18.30 6.23
CA GLU A 92 -33.54 -19.00 7.44
C GLU A 92 -34.19 -20.35 7.14
N GLU A 93 -35.07 -20.36 6.14
CA GLU A 93 -35.84 -21.56 5.75
C GLU A 93 -35.77 -21.75 4.23
N PRO A 94 -34.59 -22.10 3.69
CA PRO A 94 -34.45 -22.30 2.26
C PRO A 94 -35.19 -23.56 1.80
N PRO A 95 -35.91 -23.53 0.66
CA PRO A 95 -36.45 -24.75 0.07
C PRO A 95 -35.33 -25.78 -0.18
N SER A 96 -35.60 -27.04 0.01
CA SER A 96 -34.61 -28.13 -0.06
C SER A 96 -33.92 -28.29 -1.40
N TYR A 97 -34.43 -27.66 -2.43
CA TYR A 97 -33.90 -27.64 -3.80
C TYR A 97 -33.17 -26.32 -4.15
N VAL A 98 -32.99 -25.42 -3.18
CA VAL A 98 -32.33 -24.12 -3.40
C VAL A 98 -30.99 -24.07 -2.69
N MET A 99 -30.00 -23.51 -3.36
CA MET A 99 -28.68 -23.27 -2.78
C MET A 99 -28.24 -21.82 -3.09
N PHE A 100 -27.84 -21.10 -2.06
CA PHE A 100 -27.20 -19.79 -2.20
C PHE A 100 -25.69 -19.91 -2.05
N ILE A 101 -24.94 -19.32 -2.96
CA ILE A 101 -23.49 -19.18 -2.91
C ILE A 101 -23.17 -17.68 -2.91
N LEU A 102 -22.77 -17.18 -1.75
CA LEU A 102 -22.43 -15.77 -1.56
C LEU A 102 -20.92 -15.60 -1.65
N ALA A 103 -20.43 -14.85 -2.62
CA ALA A 103 -19.02 -14.56 -2.79
C ALA A 103 -18.74 -13.10 -2.42
N THR A 104 -17.61 -12.85 -1.75
CA THR A 104 -17.19 -11.51 -1.36
C THR A 104 -15.70 -11.41 -1.16
N THR A 105 -15.13 -10.25 -1.45
CA THR A 105 -13.77 -9.85 -1.07
C THR A 105 -13.72 -9.25 0.33
N GLU A 106 -14.87 -8.77 0.89
CA GLU A 106 -14.94 -8.03 2.14
C GLU A 106 -15.98 -8.64 3.11
N ALA A 107 -15.64 -9.80 3.67
CA ALA A 107 -16.53 -10.52 4.61
C ALA A 107 -16.95 -9.68 5.84
N HIS A 108 -16.13 -8.72 6.28
CA HIS A 108 -16.42 -7.86 7.42
C HIS A 108 -17.56 -6.86 7.17
N LYS A 109 -17.91 -6.58 5.92
CA LYS A 109 -19.06 -5.72 5.56
C LYS A 109 -20.39 -6.44 5.54
N ILE A 110 -20.39 -7.78 5.58
CA ILE A 110 -21.63 -8.58 5.58
C ILE A 110 -22.23 -8.56 6.98
N PRO A 111 -23.55 -8.31 7.13
CA PRO A 111 -24.23 -8.35 8.40
C PRO A 111 -24.08 -9.70 9.08
N ILE A 112 -23.85 -9.70 10.41
CA ILE A 112 -23.68 -10.92 11.21
C ILE A 112 -24.92 -11.84 11.13
N THR A 113 -26.09 -11.26 10.90
CA THR A 113 -27.35 -12.00 10.71
C THR A 113 -27.35 -12.89 9.47
N ILE A 114 -26.63 -12.51 8.42
CA ILE A 114 -26.40 -13.31 7.22
C ILE A 114 -25.31 -14.35 7.49
N LEU A 115 -24.16 -13.92 8.02
CA LEU A 115 -23.02 -14.79 8.28
C LEU A 115 -23.38 -15.97 9.21
N SER A 116 -24.25 -15.75 10.20
CA SER A 116 -24.70 -16.81 11.12
C SER A 116 -25.53 -17.90 10.46
N ARG A 117 -26.04 -17.67 9.25
CA ARG A 117 -26.87 -18.62 8.47
C ARG A 117 -26.14 -19.22 7.27
N CYS A 118 -24.88 -18.86 7.09
CA CYS A 118 -24.05 -19.35 6.00
C CYS A 118 -22.87 -20.15 6.51
N GLN A 119 -22.50 -21.18 5.77
CA GLN A 119 -21.21 -21.85 5.98
C GLN A 119 -20.12 -21.00 5.30
N ARG A 120 -19.09 -20.64 6.07
CA ARG A 120 -18.00 -19.80 5.58
C ARG A 120 -16.82 -20.63 5.11
N TYR A 121 -16.27 -20.26 3.95
CA TYR A 121 -15.04 -20.80 3.37
C TYR A 121 -14.11 -19.66 3.03
N ASP A 122 -12.94 -19.61 3.65
CA ASP A 122 -11.93 -18.60 3.39
C ASP A 122 -10.95 -19.10 2.32
N PHE A 123 -10.74 -18.29 1.28
CA PHE A 123 -9.78 -18.57 0.21
C PHE A 123 -8.53 -17.73 0.42
N HIS A 124 -7.37 -18.35 0.20
CA HIS A 124 -6.07 -17.72 0.33
C HIS A 124 -5.49 -17.35 -1.03
N ARG A 125 -4.53 -16.42 -1.02
CA ARG A 125 -3.73 -16.09 -2.20
C ARG A 125 -2.93 -17.31 -2.62
N ILE A 126 -2.79 -17.51 -3.92
CA ILE A 126 -2.01 -18.60 -4.50
C ILE A 126 -0.54 -18.20 -4.46
N THR A 127 0.34 -19.16 -4.16
CA THR A 127 1.79 -18.90 -4.16
C THR A 127 2.32 -18.64 -5.56
N ILE A 128 3.38 -17.83 -5.67
CA ILE A 128 4.01 -17.51 -6.95
C ILE A 128 4.46 -18.77 -7.70
N ASP A 129 5.03 -19.75 -6.99
CA ASP A 129 5.46 -21.00 -7.59
C ASP A 129 4.31 -21.81 -8.20
N THR A 130 3.16 -21.86 -7.51
CA THR A 130 1.96 -22.54 -8.02
C THR A 130 1.40 -21.85 -9.26
N ILE A 131 1.38 -20.51 -9.25
CA ILE A 131 0.94 -19.74 -10.42
C ILE A 131 1.91 -19.94 -11.57
N ALA A 132 3.22 -19.79 -11.33
CA ALA A 132 4.25 -19.94 -12.37
C ALA A 132 4.21 -21.35 -13.01
N ALA A 133 4.09 -22.40 -12.21
CA ALA A 133 3.96 -23.77 -12.72
C ALA A 133 2.74 -23.93 -13.64
N ARG A 134 1.60 -23.31 -13.26
CA ARG A 134 0.39 -23.36 -14.09
C ARG A 134 0.52 -22.55 -15.38
N LEU A 135 1.17 -21.38 -15.32
CA LEU A 135 1.45 -20.59 -16.53
C LEU A 135 2.37 -21.35 -17.50
N ASP A 136 3.40 -22.01 -16.99
CA ASP A 136 4.33 -22.82 -17.78
C ASP A 136 3.64 -24.01 -18.45
N GLU A 137 2.72 -24.69 -17.75
CA GLU A 137 1.89 -25.75 -18.37
C GLU A 137 1.06 -25.21 -19.55
N LEU A 138 0.44 -24.03 -19.37
CA LEU A 138 -0.39 -23.44 -20.42
C LEU A 138 0.45 -22.95 -21.60
N LEU A 139 1.60 -22.33 -21.37
CA LEU A 139 2.53 -21.93 -22.42
C LEU A 139 2.98 -23.12 -23.29
N LYS A 140 3.25 -24.27 -22.66
CA LYS A 140 3.58 -25.51 -23.37
C LYS A 140 2.42 -26.01 -24.24
N VAL A 141 1.17 -25.89 -23.77
CA VAL A 141 -0.02 -26.26 -24.55
C VAL A 141 -0.24 -25.32 -25.73
N GLU A 142 -0.03 -24.03 -25.53
CA GLU A 142 -0.16 -23.00 -26.58
C GLU A 142 1.06 -22.95 -27.53
N GLY A 143 2.15 -23.67 -27.20
CA GLY A 143 3.38 -23.72 -28.01
C GLY A 143 4.16 -22.40 -27.99
N VAL A 144 4.07 -21.64 -26.91
CA VAL A 144 4.81 -20.39 -26.71
C VAL A 144 6.05 -20.65 -25.87
N GLU A 145 7.21 -20.25 -26.37
CA GLU A 145 8.47 -20.29 -25.62
C GLU A 145 8.57 -19.05 -24.70
N ALA A 146 8.96 -19.27 -23.45
CA ALA A 146 9.14 -18.19 -22.48
C ALA A 146 10.30 -18.49 -21.52
N GLU A 147 11.02 -17.45 -21.12
CA GLU A 147 12.04 -17.54 -20.07
C GLU A 147 11.39 -17.81 -18.70
N GLU A 148 11.99 -18.64 -17.88
CA GLU A 148 11.53 -18.92 -16.51
C GLU A 148 11.37 -17.63 -15.69
N LYS A 149 12.32 -16.69 -15.83
CA LYS A 149 12.27 -15.39 -15.16
C LYS A 149 11.06 -14.56 -15.59
N ALA A 150 10.68 -14.62 -16.87
CA ALA A 150 9.51 -13.94 -17.42
C ALA A 150 8.22 -14.50 -16.81
N VAL A 151 8.07 -15.83 -16.79
CA VAL A 151 6.91 -16.52 -16.21
C VAL A 151 6.76 -16.21 -14.71
N ARG A 152 7.85 -16.28 -13.95
CA ARG A 152 7.86 -15.94 -12.52
C ARG A 152 7.47 -14.48 -12.27
N TYR A 153 7.91 -13.58 -13.14
CA TYR A 153 7.55 -12.16 -13.03
C TYR A 153 6.04 -11.93 -13.26
N VAL A 154 5.46 -12.55 -14.29
CA VAL A 154 4.01 -12.51 -14.53
C VAL A 154 3.24 -13.09 -13.34
N ALA A 155 3.70 -14.24 -12.81
CA ALA A 155 3.10 -14.86 -11.62
C ALA A 155 3.12 -13.93 -10.40
N LYS A 156 4.23 -13.21 -10.19
CA LYS A 156 4.38 -12.21 -9.13
C LYS A 156 3.46 -11.00 -9.35
N ALA A 157 3.38 -10.49 -10.59
CA ALA A 157 2.51 -9.36 -10.94
C ALA A 157 1.02 -9.68 -10.75
N GLY A 158 0.63 -10.97 -10.86
CA GLY A 158 -0.73 -11.45 -10.57
C GLY A 158 -1.12 -11.43 -9.10
N ASP A 159 -0.21 -11.08 -8.17
CA ASP A 159 -0.43 -10.86 -6.73
C ASP A 159 -1.30 -11.94 -6.05
N GLY A 160 -1.04 -13.22 -6.36
CA GLY A 160 -1.78 -14.36 -5.81
C GLY A 160 -3.13 -14.64 -6.48
N SER A 161 -3.47 -13.89 -7.53
CA SER A 161 -4.65 -14.11 -8.37
C SER A 161 -4.28 -14.83 -9.67
N MET A 162 -4.79 -16.04 -9.85
CA MET A 162 -4.61 -16.78 -11.10
C MET A 162 -5.26 -16.09 -12.30
N ARG A 163 -6.42 -15.43 -12.09
CA ARG A 163 -7.13 -14.69 -13.16
C ARG A 163 -6.27 -13.56 -13.70
N ASP A 164 -5.70 -12.75 -12.79
CA ASP A 164 -4.90 -11.59 -13.17
C ASP A 164 -3.59 -12.03 -13.82
N ALA A 165 -2.93 -13.07 -13.27
CA ALA A 165 -1.74 -13.64 -13.86
C ALA A 165 -1.98 -14.17 -15.29
N LEU A 166 -3.11 -14.85 -15.53
CA LEU A 166 -3.50 -15.32 -16.87
C LEU A 166 -3.79 -14.15 -17.81
N SER A 167 -4.48 -13.12 -17.34
CA SER A 167 -4.77 -11.93 -18.16
C SER A 167 -3.50 -11.18 -18.55
N LEU A 168 -2.54 -11.06 -17.61
CA LEU A 168 -1.24 -10.45 -17.90
C LEU A 168 -0.41 -11.29 -18.87
N LEU A 169 -0.44 -12.63 -18.73
CA LEU A 169 0.24 -13.53 -19.66
C LEU A 169 -0.35 -13.42 -21.06
N ASP A 170 -1.67 -13.43 -21.17
CA ASP A 170 -2.38 -13.32 -22.44
C ASP A 170 -2.06 -11.98 -23.14
N GLN A 171 -1.99 -10.92 -22.37
CA GLN A 171 -1.55 -9.61 -22.86
C GLN A 171 -0.12 -9.64 -23.40
N CYS A 172 0.82 -10.31 -22.69
CA CYS A 172 2.21 -10.44 -23.14
C CYS A 172 2.30 -11.28 -24.44
N ILE A 173 1.55 -12.38 -24.53
CA ILE A 173 1.51 -13.22 -25.73
C ILE A 173 0.93 -12.44 -26.92
N ALA A 174 -0.14 -11.72 -26.71
CA ALA A 174 -0.79 -10.94 -27.77
C ALA A 174 0.13 -9.83 -28.32
N PHE A 175 0.94 -9.21 -27.46
CA PHE A 175 1.85 -8.14 -27.85
C PHE A 175 3.06 -8.65 -28.65
N TYR A 176 3.59 -9.82 -28.29
CA TYR A 176 4.74 -10.45 -28.92
C TYR A 176 4.39 -11.78 -29.62
N LEU A 177 3.26 -11.79 -30.36
CA LEU A 177 2.75 -12.97 -31.01
C LEU A 177 3.82 -13.67 -31.89
N GLY A 178 4.04 -14.96 -31.64
CA GLY A 178 4.99 -15.79 -32.38
C GLY A 178 6.46 -15.55 -32.05
N GLN A 179 6.78 -14.82 -30.98
CA GLN A 179 8.14 -14.62 -30.48
C GLN A 179 8.29 -15.22 -29.09
N GLU A 180 9.51 -15.58 -28.73
CA GLU A 180 9.85 -15.97 -27.37
C GLU A 180 9.58 -14.81 -26.39
N LEU A 181 8.94 -15.12 -25.26
CA LEU A 181 8.70 -14.16 -24.17
C LEU A 181 9.93 -14.07 -23.27
N THR A 182 10.79 -13.10 -23.54
CA THR A 182 11.93 -12.79 -22.67
C THR A 182 11.49 -11.94 -21.49
N TYR A 183 12.30 -11.91 -20.43
CA TYR A 183 12.05 -11.08 -19.24
C TYR A 183 11.88 -9.60 -19.60
N ASP A 184 12.73 -9.06 -20.47
CA ASP A 184 12.69 -7.64 -20.89
C ASP A 184 11.40 -7.28 -21.62
N LYS A 185 10.91 -8.18 -22.50
CA LYS A 185 9.64 -8.00 -23.20
C LYS A 185 8.45 -7.97 -22.26
N VAL A 186 8.45 -8.83 -21.23
CA VAL A 186 7.40 -8.83 -20.21
C VAL A 186 7.43 -7.54 -19.40
N LEU A 187 8.60 -7.05 -19.00
CA LEU A 187 8.74 -5.76 -18.33
C LEU A 187 8.22 -4.60 -19.19
N GLU A 188 8.48 -4.66 -20.49
CA GLU A 188 8.00 -3.64 -21.43
C GLU A 188 6.46 -3.60 -21.50
N VAL A 189 5.82 -4.75 -21.69
CA VAL A 189 4.35 -4.85 -21.78
C VAL A 189 3.67 -4.45 -20.49
N LEU A 190 4.21 -4.89 -19.35
CA LEU A 190 3.63 -4.60 -18.04
C LEU A 190 3.99 -3.19 -17.51
N GLY A 191 4.80 -2.43 -18.25
CA GLY A 191 5.20 -1.10 -17.84
C GLY A 191 6.10 -1.05 -16.61
N ALA A 192 6.68 -2.19 -16.23
CA ALA A 192 7.50 -2.31 -15.05
C ALA A 192 8.92 -1.79 -15.28
N VAL A 193 9.58 -1.41 -14.21
CA VAL A 193 10.95 -0.86 -14.24
C VAL A 193 11.93 -1.93 -13.78
N ASP A 194 13.03 -2.09 -14.51
CA ASP A 194 14.09 -3.01 -14.13
C ASP A 194 14.75 -2.61 -12.81
N THR A 195 15.11 -3.62 -12.02
CA THR A 195 15.83 -3.47 -10.75
C THR A 195 17.14 -2.69 -10.90
N GLU A 196 17.83 -2.79 -12.04
CA GLU A 196 19.04 -2.02 -12.33
C GLU A 196 18.79 -0.51 -12.36
N VAL A 197 17.65 -0.06 -12.86
CA VAL A 197 17.27 1.35 -12.89
C VAL A 197 17.08 1.88 -11.48
N PHE A 198 16.46 1.08 -10.61
CA PHE A 198 16.31 1.43 -9.19
C PHE A 198 17.65 1.52 -8.47
N SER A 199 18.57 0.61 -8.76
CA SER A 199 19.96 0.66 -8.26
C SER A 199 20.65 1.96 -8.68
N LYS A 200 20.59 2.30 -9.97
CA LYS A 200 21.17 3.56 -10.49
C LYS A 200 20.55 4.79 -9.83
N LEU A 201 19.24 4.81 -9.70
CA LEU A 201 18.49 5.89 -9.04
C LEU A 201 18.90 6.03 -7.57
N LEU A 202 18.93 4.93 -6.83
CA LEU A 202 19.31 4.92 -5.41
C LEU A 202 20.72 5.47 -5.21
N ARG A 203 21.69 5.05 -6.02
CA ARG A 203 23.09 5.55 -5.98
C ARG A 203 23.18 7.05 -6.29
N LYS A 204 22.31 7.59 -7.16
CA LYS A 204 22.19 9.04 -7.40
C LYS A 204 21.61 9.78 -6.21
N VAL A 205 20.55 9.22 -5.61
CA VAL A 205 19.91 9.77 -4.41
C VAL A 205 20.89 9.83 -3.23
N ILE A 206 21.63 8.75 -2.97
CA ILE A 206 22.64 8.69 -1.90
C ILE A 206 23.72 9.78 -2.08
N ARG A 207 24.12 10.04 -3.32
CA ARG A 207 25.09 11.10 -3.64
C ARG A 207 24.51 12.51 -3.56
N GLY A 208 23.19 12.65 -3.36
CA GLY A 208 22.50 13.94 -3.38
C GLY A 208 22.40 14.58 -4.77
N ASP A 209 22.60 13.79 -5.84
CA ASP A 209 22.53 14.22 -7.22
C ASP A 209 21.07 14.34 -7.70
N VAL A 210 20.46 15.49 -7.41
CA VAL A 210 19.08 15.79 -7.80
C VAL A 210 18.92 15.77 -9.32
N THR A 211 19.84 16.40 -10.05
CA THR A 211 19.74 16.48 -11.51
C THR A 211 19.82 15.11 -12.17
N GLY A 212 20.75 14.26 -11.73
CA GLY A 212 20.88 12.91 -12.23
C GLY A 212 19.66 12.03 -11.89
N SER A 213 19.06 12.24 -10.71
CA SER A 213 17.83 11.50 -10.31
C SER A 213 16.63 11.91 -11.17
N ILE A 214 16.46 13.20 -11.47
CA ILE A 214 15.40 13.70 -12.36
C ILE A 214 15.62 13.22 -13.79
N HIS A 215 16.86 13.14 -14.26
CA HIS A 215 17.16 12.63 -15.61
C HIS A 215 16.74 11.16 -15.78
N ILE A 216 17.05 10.31 -14.79
CA ILE A 216 16.58 8.91 -14.80
C ILE A 216 15.04 8.85 -14.83
N LEU A 217 14.35 9.70 -14.05
CA LEU A 217 12.89 9.78 -14.10
C LEU A 217 12.39 10.19 -15.50
N GLU A 218 13.06 11.12 -16.15
CA GLU A 218 12.71 11.57 -17.51
C GLU A 218 12.88 10.45 -18.54
N GLU A 219 13.96 9.68 -18.45
CA GLU A 219 14.18 8.49 -19.29
C GLU A 219 13.04 7.47 -19.13
N LEU A 220 12.58 7.24 -17.89
CA LEU A 220 11.45 6.35 -17.61
C LEU A 220 10.15 6.86 -18.23
N ILE A 221 9.88 8.17 -18.13
CA ILE A 221 8.67 8.79 -18.71
C ILE A 221 8.69 8.71 -20.24
N VAL A 222 9.84 9.01 -20.86
CA VAL A 222 10.02 8.89 -22.31
C VAL A 222 9.89 7.44 -22.77
N GLY A 223 10.35 6.49 -21.95
CA GLY A 223 10.17 5.05 -22.16
C GLY A 223 8.73 4.55 -21.94
N GLY A 224 7.77 5.44 -21.66
CA GLY A 224 6.35 5.10 -21.51
C GLY A 224 6.01 4.38 -20.19
N ARG A 225 6.87 4.44 -19.18
CA ARG A 225 6.62 3.76 -17.87
C ARG A 225 5.58 4.53 -17.05
N GLU A 226 4.66 3.79 -16.42
CA GLU A 226 3.60 4.35 -15.58
C GLU A 226 4.17 4.78 -14.22
N LEU A 227 3.96 6.07 -13.86
CA LEU A 227 4.56 6.66 -12.66
C LEU A 227 4.02 6.09 -11.35
N SER A 228 2.75 5.68 -11.30
CA SER A 228 2.20 5.07 -10.09
C SER A 228 2.81 3.69 -9.85
N GLN A 229 3.03 2.92 -10.92
CA GLN A 229 3.72 1.64 -10.85
C GLN A 229 5.18 1.82 -10.42
N PHE A 230 5.90 2.77 -11.02
CA PHE A 230 7.27 3.13 -10.62
C PHE A 230 7.38 3.44 -9.12
N VAL A 231 6.46 4.24 -8.58
CA VAL A 231 6.45 4.59 -7.15
C VAL A 231 6.24 3.35 -6.27
N GLY A 232 5.34 2.46 -6.67
CA GLY A 232 5.09 1.19 -5.99
C GLY A 232 6.33 0.28 -6.00
N ASP A 233 6.90 0.06 -7.17
CA ASP A 233 8.06 -0.83 -7.38
C ASP A 233 9.31 -0.30 -6.67
N PHE A 234 9.56 1.02 -6.69
CA PHE A 234 10.67 1.62 -5.96
C PHE A 234 10.48 1.54 -4.44
N THR A 235 9.25 1.66 -3.96
CA THR A 235 8.93 1.42 -2.53
C THR A 235 9.23 -0.02 -2.14
N TRP A 236 8.85 -0.99 -2.97
CA TRP A 236 9.16 -2.40 -2.79
C TRP A 236 10.67 -2.66 -2.79
N TYR A 237 11.40 -2.02 -3.68
CA TYR A 237 12.85 -2.12 -3.75
C TYR A 237 13.51 -1.64 -2.45
N MET A 238 13.12 -0.47 -1.94
CA MET A 238 13.61 0.05 -0.66
C MET A 238 13.22 -0.84 0.54
N ARG A 239 12.01 -1.40 0.53
CA ARG A 239 11.57 -2.37 1.55
C ARG A 239 12.45 -3.63 1.52
N ASN A 240 12.82 -4.14 0.35
CA ASN A 240 13.69 -5.29 0.23
C ASN A 240 15.09 -4.98 0.77
N LEU A 241 15.65 -3.79 0.50
CA LEU A 241 16.90 -3.34 1.10
C LEU A 241 16.84 -3.30 2.64
N LEU A 242 15.72 -2.82 3.19
CA LEU A 242 15.51 -2.79 4.64
C LEU A 242 15.46 -4.21 5.22
N LEU A 243 14.77 -5.14 4.57
CA LEU A 243 14.72 -6.55 5.00
C LEU A 243 16.09 -7.21 4.93
N VAL A 244 16.87 -6.99 3.87
CA VAL A 244 18.24 -7.51 3.76
C VAL A 244 19.12 -7.01 4.91
N LYS A 245 18.89 -5.76 5.35
CA LYS A 245 19.68 -5.15 6.43
C LYS A 245 19.27 -5.60 7.84
N THR A 246 18.00 -5.94 8.03
CA THR A 246 17.42 -6.20 9.37
C THR A 246 17.14 -7.67 9.65
N SER A 247 17.05 -8.52 8.63
CA SER A 247 16.76 -9.96 8.77
C SER A 247 18.03 -10.79 8.79
N GLU A 248 18.05 -11.84 9.61
CA GLU A 248 19.14 -12.83 9.61
C GLU A 248 19.11 -13.72 8.36
N ASN A 249 17.92 -14.08 7.87
CA ASN A 249 17.70 -14.90 6.67
C ASN A 249 16.84 -14.15 5.64
N PRO A 250 17.40 -13.16 4.94
CA PRO A 250 16.61 -12.36 3.99
C PRO A 250 16.14 -13.15 2.76
N GLU A 251 16.80 -14.26 2.45
CA GLU A 251 16.49 -15.11 1.29
C GLU A 251 15.13 -15.82 1.42
N GLU A 252 14.67 -16.07 2.63
CA GLU A 252 13.34 -16.65 2.89
C GLU A 252 12.20 -15.61 2.78
N ALA A 253 12.53 -14.33 3.03
CA ALA A 253 11.55 -13.24 3.07
C ALA A 253 11.43 -12.46 1.75
N ILE A 254 12.40 -12.63 0.84
CA ILE A 254 12.53 -11.85 -0.39
C ILE A 254 12.63 -12.79 -1.59
N ASP A 255 11.61 -12.77 -2.43
CA ASP A 255 11.60 -13.54 -3.68
C ASP A 255 12.28 -12.73 -4.80
N VAL A 256 13.59 -12.85 -4.90
CA VAL A 256 14.43 -12.23 -5.93
C VAL A 256 15.48 -13.23 -6.43
N SER A 257 15.99 -13.01 -7.65
CA SER A 257 17.05 -13.84 -8.19
C SER A 257 18.35 -13.74 -7.35
N SER A 258 19.20 -14.76 -7.42
CA SER A 258 20.48 -14.78 -6.69
C SER A 258 21.39 -13.58 -7.01
N ASP A 259 21.35 -13.09 -8.25
CA ASP A 259 22.16 -11.93 -8.67
C ASP A 259 21.59 -10.61 -8.11
N ASN A 260 20.27 -10.45 -8.14
CA ASN A 260 19.62 -9.31 -7.51
C ASN A 260 19.80 -9.33 -5.97
N MET A 261 19.84 -10.49 -5.34
CA MET A 261 20.13 -10.61 -3.91
C MET A 261 21.55 -10.12 -3.57
N LYS A 262 22.56 -10.42 -4.40
CA LYS A 262 23.92 -9.90 -4.22
C LYS A 262 23.95 -8.37 -4.30
N LEU A 263 23.26 -7.82 -5.31
CA LEU A 263 23.14 -6.37 -5.51
C LEU A 263 22.46 -5.69 -4.30
N LEU A 264 21.36 -6.26 -3.82
CA LEU A 264 20.64 -5.76 -2.65
C LEU A 264 21.50 -5.83 -1.37
N LYS A 265 22.31 -6.91 -1.19
CA LYS A 265 23.25 -7.01 -0.07
C LYS A 265 24.32 -5.93 -0.11
N GLU A 266 24.90 -5.66 -1.29
CA GLU A 266 25.87 -4.57 -1.46
C GLU A 266 25.25 -3.21 -1.13
N GLU A 267 24.09 -2.91 -1.70
CA GLU A 267 23.44 -1.61 -1.53
C GLU A 267 22.87 -1.38 -0.14
N SER A 268 22.44 -2.43 0.55
CA SER A 268 21.98 -2.34 1.95
C SER A 268 23.07 -1.83 2.89
N THR A 269 24.35 -2.02 2.55
CA THR A 269 25.47 -1.50 3.35
C THR A 269 25.69 0.00 3.18
N MET A 270 25.19 0.59 2.06
CA MET A 270 25.40 2.00 1.71
C MET A 270 24.49 2.96 2.49
N LEU A 271 23.42 2.45 3.10
CA LEU A 271 22.40 3.23 3.80
C LEU A 271 22.19 2.69 5.21
N ASP A 272 21.89 3.56 6.14
CA ASP A 272 21.41 3.18 7.47
C ASP A 272 19.91 2.85 7.46
N VAL A 273 19.44 2.15 8.50
CA VAL A 273 18.04 1.72 8.64
C VAL A 273 17.11 2.94 8.69
N GLU A 274 17.52 3.99 9.37
CA GLU A 274 16.72 5.20 9.56
C GLU A 274 16.50 5.95 8.24
N THR A 275 17.55 6.08 7.43
CA THR A 275 17.45 6.68 6.08
C THR A 275 16.54 5.85 5.17
N LEU A 276 16.64 4.51 5.18
CA LEU A 276 15.75 3.64 4.42
C LEU A 276 14.30 3.80 4.87
N MET A 277 14.03 3.83 6.18
CA MET A 277 12.69 4.05 6.72
C MET A 277 12.12 5.41 6.31
N ARG A 278 12.96 6.44 6.31
CA ARG A 278 12.58 7.77 5.80
C ARG A 278 12.19 7.74 4.32
N TYR A 279 12.99 7.08 3.48
CA TYR A 279 12.71 6.93 2.05
C TYR A 279 11.39 6.20 1.79
N ILE A 280 11.18 5.09 2.49
CA ILE A 280 9.94 4.31 2.39
C ILE A 280 8.73 5.15 2.79
N ARG A 281 8.82 5.95 3.86
CA ARG A 281 7.74 6.85 4.32
C ARG A 281 7.39 7.86 3.25
N ILE A 282 8.38 8.58 2.69
CA ILE A 282 8.15 9.58 1.64
C ILE A 282 7.44 8.97 0.43
N PHE A 283 7.87 7.79 0.00
CA PHE A 283 7.30 7.13 -1.17
C PHE A 283 5.95 6.46 -0.88
N SER A 284 5.71 5.99 0.34
CA SER A 284 4.39 5.52 0.77
C SER A 284 3.35 6.64 0.77
N ASP A 285 3.72 7.81 1.29
CA ASP A 285 2.85 9.00 1.25
C ASP A 285 2.59 9.43 -0.20
N LEU A 286 3.62 9.41 -1.05
CA LEU A 286 3.50 9.69 -2.47
C LEU A 286 2.56 8.68 -3.16
N SER A 287 2.65 7.40 -2.84
CA SER A 287 1.79 6.34 -3.41
C SER A 287 0.30 6.59 -3.15
N ASN A 288 -0.04 7.16 -1.99
CA ASN A 288 -1.41 7.55 -1.67
C ASN A 288 -1.85 8.79 -2.46
N GLN A 289 -0.97 9.77 -2.62
CA GLN A 289 -1.27 11.05 -3.29
C GLN A 289 -1.34 10.91 -4.81
N ILE A 290 -0.49 10.09 -5.41
CA ILE A 290 -0.34 9.97 -6.88
C ILE A 290 -1.59 9.41 -7.56
N ARG A 291 -2.42 8.63 -6.84
CA ARG A 291 -3.65 8.04 -7.37
C ARG A 291 -4.67 9.08 -7.84
N TYR A 292 -4.72 10.22 -7.14
CA TYR A 292 -5.72 11.28 -7.38
C TYR A 292 -5.10 12.54 -7.99
N ALA A 293 -3.80 12.54 -8.23
CA ALA A 293 -3.09 13.71 -8.71
C ALA A 293 -3.21 13.89 -10.23
N THR A 294 -3.47 15.11 -10.65
CA THR A 294 -3.44 15.51 -12.07
C THR A 294 -2.01 15.67 -12.59
N GLN A 295 -1.06 16.05 -11.74
CA GLN A 295 0.36 16.29 -12.10
C GLN A 295 1.26 15.26 -11.40
N LYS A 296 1.16 13.99 -11.79
CA LYS A 296 1.92 12.87 -11.21
C LYS A 296 3.44 13.11 -11.26
N ARG A 297 3.96 13.64 -12.38
CA ARG A 297 5.38 13.93 -12.60
C ARG A 297 5.95 14.87 -11.52
N VAL A 298 5.28 15.98 -11.26
CA VAL A 298 5.73 16.98 -10.27
C VAL A 298 5.83 16.40 -8.87
N LEU A 299 4.86 15.55 -8.48
CA LEU A 299 4.89 14.89 -7.18
C LEU A 299 6.09 13.95 -7.03
N VAL A 300 6.40 13.16 -8.06
CA VAL A 300 7.57 12.27 -8.05
C VAL A 300 8.87 13.07 -8.01
N GLU A 301 9.00 14.13 -8.79
CA GLU A 301 10.16 15.02 -8.77
C GLU A 301 10.40 15.64 -7.38
N ILE A 302 9.33 16.13 -6.71
CA ILE A 302 9.41 16.66 -5.36
C ILE A 302 9.84 15.57 -4.36
N ALA A 303 9.33 14.35 -4.49
CA ALA A 303 9.72 13.24 -3.62
C ALA A 303 11.20 12.91 -3.80
N LEU A 304 11.71 12.81 -5.04
CA LEU A 304 13.14 12.58 -5.31
C LEU A 304 14.02 13.70 -4.74
N ILE A 305 13.59 14.97 -4.86
CA ILE A 305 14.32 16.10 -4.27
C ILE A 305 14.39 15.95 -2.73
N LYS A 306 13.28 15.54 -2.07
CA LYS A 306 13.26 15.28 -0.63
C LYS A 306 14.20 14.14 -0.24
N LEU A 307 14.28 13.06 -1.03
CA LEU A 307 15.26 11.99 -0.78
C LEU A 307 16.68 12.51 -0.83
N CYS A 308 17.04 13.30 -1.87
CA CYS A 308 18.37 13.84 -2.07
C CYS A 308 18.75 14.93 -1.05
N ARG A 309 17.75 15.67 -0.52
CA ARG A 309 17.97 16.82 0.36
C ARG A 309 17.11 16.74 1.63
N PRO A 310 17.58 16.04 2.67
CA PRO A 310 16.86 15.89 3.95
C PRO A 310 16.51 17.24 4.61
N ALA A 311 17.30 18.28 4.31
CA ALA A 311 17.09 19.61 4.89
C ALA A 311 15.78 20.29 4.46
N MET A 312 15.13 19.82 3.41
CA MET A 312 13.86 20.37 2.90
C MET A 312 12.62 19.80 3.59
N GLU A 313 12.78 18.79 4.43
CA GLU A 313 11.70 18.24 5.21
C GLU A 313 11.53 19.00 6.52
N THR A 314 10.29 19.39 6.83
CA THR A 314 9.93 20.12 8.05
C THR A 314 9.29 19.21 9.12
N ASN A 315 9.18 17.91 8.86
CA ASN A 315 8.60 16.96 9.80
C ASN A 315 9.50 16.72 11.01
N LEU A 316 8.89 16.52 12.18
CA LEU A 316 9.58 16.31 13.45
C LEU A 316 10.60 15.17 13.39
N ASP A 317 10.27 14.07 12.71
CA ASP A 317 11.15 12.91 12.54
C ASP A 317 12.40 13.25 11.72
N SER A 318 12.28 14.05 10.66
CA SER A 318 13.44 14.47 9.87
C SER A 318 14.35 15.44 10.64
N VAL A 319 13.78 16.20 11.55
CA VAL A 319 14.57 17.06 12.48
C VAL A 319 15.31 16.19 13.49
N LEU A 320 14.70 15.14 14.01
CA LEU A 320 15.33 14.19 14.92
C LEU A 320 16.47 13.40 14.24
N ASP A 321 16.25 12.93 13.00
CA ASP A 321 17.31 12.27 12.23
C ASP A 321 18.51 13.19 11.97
N ARG A 322 18.24 14.46 11.67
CA ARG A 322 19.31 15.47 11.51
C ARG A 322 20.07 15.74 12.80
N LEU A 323 19.40 15.75 13.94
CA LEU A 323 20.04 15.88 15.24
C LEU A 323 20.95 14.70 15.53
N ARG A 324 20.49 13.47 15.29
CA ARG A 324 21.31 12.26 15.49
C ARG A 324 22.54 12.23 14.59
N VAL A 325 22.41 12.59 13.30
CA VAL A 325 23.56 12.70 12.38
C VAL A 325 24.55 13.75 12.85
N LEU A 326 24.09 14.86 13.44
CA LEU A 326 24.96 15.87 14.02
C LEU A 326 25.64 15.39 15.30
N GLU A 327 24.94 14.67 16.16
CA GLU A 327 25.47 14.02 17.36
C GLU A 327 26.57 13.00 16.99
N GLN A 328 26.33 12.10 16.04
CA GLN A 328 27.35 11.16 15.56
C GLN A 328 28.59 11.87 15.00
N ARG A 329 28.41 12.92 14.21
CA ARG A 329 29.54 13.71 13.69
C ARG A 329 30.28 14.48 14.76
N MET A 330 29.66 14.81 15.88
CA MET A 330 30.32 15.41 17.04
C MET A 330 31.13 14.38 17.83
N ASP A 331 30.61 13.14 17.97
CA ASP A 331 31.30 12.04 18.64
C ASP A 331 32.51 11.52 17.84
N GLU A 332 32.44 11.57 16.50
CA GLU A 332 33.55 11.19 15.60
C GLU A 332 34.65 12.26 15.49
N ARG A 333 34.47 13.47 16.02
CA ARG A 333 35.54 14.47 16.04
C ARG A 333 36.52 14.17 17.18
N PRO A 334 37.80 13.90 16.86
CA PRO A 334 38.80 13.74 17.92
C PRO A 334 38.88 15.05 18.71
N VAL A 335 38.71 14.93 20.03
CA VAL A 335 38.85 16.06 20.95
C VAL A 335 40.31 16.56 20.84
N GLN A 336 40.51 17.63 20.07
CA GLN A 336 41.75 18.36 20.16
C GLN A 336 41.87 18.99 21.56
N GLN A 337 42.63 18.36 22.42
CA GLN A 337 43.03 18.95 23.71
C GLN A 337 43.73 20.26 23.44
N VAL A 338 43.04 21.36 23.67
CA VAL A 338 43.66 22.67 23.74
C VAL A 338 44.48 22.70 25.03
N ILE A 339 45.80 22.51 24.91
CA ILE A 339 46.74 22.73 25.99
C ILE A 339 46.73 24.21 26.32
N VAL A 340 46.05 24.59 27.39
CA VAL A 340 46.12 25.96 27.95
C VAL A 340 47.46 26.05 28.68
N GLN A 341 48.48 26.66 28.06
CA GLN A 341 49.68 27.09 28.74
C GLN A 341 49.33 28.27 29.65
N GLN A 342 49.39 28.05 30.94
CA GLN A 342 49.37 29.12 31.96
C GLN A 342 50.66 29.96 31.86
N GLY A 343 50.52 31.13 31.30
CA GLY A 343 51.56 32.16 31.37
C GLY A 343 51.09 33.31 32.28
N SER A 344 51.74 33.48 33.40
CA SER A 344 51.58 34.57 34.35
C SER A 344 52.11 35.89 33.81
N GLY A 345 51.33 36.96 33.78
CA GLY A 345 51.80 38.32 33.43
C GLY A 345 50.75 39.41 33.61
N LYS A 346 51.05 40.32 34.52
CA LYS A 346 50.34 41.50 35.05
C LYS A 346 49.52 42.31 34.06
N MET A 347 48.40 42.85 34.60
CA MET A 347 47.59 44.01 34.11
C MET A 347 48.41 45.29 33.79
N PRO A 348 47.93 46.20 32.95
CA PRO A 348 47.04 47.31 33.39
C PRO A 348 45.81 47.57 32.47
N ALA A 349 44.87 48.24 33.07
CA ALA A 349 43.60 48.67 32.56
C ALA A 349 43.73 49.73 31.42
N GLU A 350 42.84 49.59 30.39
CA GLU A 350 42.21 50.76 29.77
C GLU A 350 40.96 50.39 29.01
N THR A 351 40.02 51.27 29.08
CA THR A 351 38.63 51.32 28.58
C THR A 351 38.51 51.22 27.07
N GLY A 352 37.55 50.41 26.58
CA GLY A 352 37.15 50.44 25.17
C GLY A 352 35.95 49.53 24.93
N ALA A 353 34.76 50.10 24.83
CA ALA A 353 33.53 49.40 24.52
C ALA A 353 33.56 48.78 23.09
N VAL A 354 33.38 47.46 23.01
CA VAL A 354 33.06 46.80 21.74
C VAL A 354 31.92 45.83 22.00
N GLN A 355 30.88 45.99 21.21
CA GLN A 355 29.65 45.19 21.19
C GLN A 355 29.94 43.73 20.95
N GLU A 356 29.42 42.86 21.83
CA GLU A 356 29.34 41.42 21.61
C GLU A 356 28.24 41.09 20.58
N PRO A 357 28.45 40.15 19.66
CA PRO A 357 27.36 39.59 18.86
C PRO A 357 26.60 38.57 19.71
N ALA A 358 25.28 38.66 19.67
CA ALA A 358 24.32 37.88 20.40
C ALA A 358 24.51 36.35 20.20
N GLY A 359 24.97 35.69 21.26
CA GLY A 359 24.94 34.23 21.32
C GLY A 359 23.51 33.71 21.45
N ASN A 360 23.18 32.68 20.70
CA ASN A 360 21.95 31.94 20.80
C ASN A 360 21.81 31.35 22.20
N LYS A 361 21.02 32.03 23.04
CA LYS A 361 20.55 31.44 24.30
C LYS A 361 19.40 30.50 23.98
N ALA A 362 19.47 29.27 24.50
CA ALA A 362 18.31 28.37 24.54
C ALA A 362 17.10 29.12 25.14
N PRO A 363 15.87 28.91 24.63
CA PRO A 363 14.69 29.59 25.17
C PRO A 363 14.56 29.27 26.65
N ALA A 364 14.60 30.33 27.50
CA ALA A 364 14.38 30.19 28.92
C ALA A 364 12.96 29.67 29.16
N LYS A 365 12.78 28.72 30.09
CA LYS A 365 11.45 28.24 30.52
C LYS A 365 10.65 29.48 30.99
N ALA A 366 9.44 29.67 30.47
CA ALA A 366 8.58 30.79 30.80
C ALA A 366 8.29 30.80 32.32
N ALA A 367 8.43 31.96 32.94
CA ALA A 367 8.11 32.10 34.36
C ALA A 367 6.57 32.02 34.60
N PRO A 368 6.10 31.53 35.75
CA PRO A 368 4.68 31.45 36.07
C PRO A 368 3.90 32.77 35.87
N GLU A 369 4.56 33.88 36.13
CA GLU A 369 3.99 35.23 35.92
C GLU A 369 3.71 35.56 34.45
N ASP A 370 4.55 35.04 33.52
CA ASP A 370 4.37 35.27 32.08
C ASP A 370 3.19 34.46 31.54
N LEU A 371 2.97 33.27 32.06
CA LEU A 371 1.81 32.46 31.71
C LEU A 371 0.51 33.06 32.19
N GLN A 372 0.49 33.69 33.38
CA GLN A 372 -0.66 34.43 33.88
C GLN A 372 -0.96 35.66 33.01
N LYS A 373 0.07 36.37 32.52
CA LYS A 373 -0.11 37.51 31.59
C LYS A 373 -0.68 37.02 30.24
N ILE A 374 -0.28 35.86 29.75
CA ILE A 374 -0.81 35.26 28.52
C ILE A 374 -2.29 34.90 28.69
N VAL A 375 -2.68 34.29 29.80
CA VAL A 375 -4.07 33.96 30.12
C VAL A 375 -4.93 35.24 30.21
N ALA A 376 -4.44 36.28 30.90
CA ALA A 376 -5.12 37.56 31.02
C ALA A 376 -5.25 38.30 29.66
N GLY A 377 -4.25 38.21 28.82
CA GLY A 377 -4.20 38.82 27.49
C GLY A 377 -4.78 37.95 26.33
N TRP A 378 -5.38 36.79 26.61
CA TRP A 378 -5.79 35.80 25.59
C TRP A 378 -6.66 36.40 24.48
N ARG A 379 -7.63 37.24 24.81
CA ARG A 379 -8.51 37.91 23.84
C ARG A 379 -7.77 38.84 22.88
N VAL A 380 -6.70 39.49 23.36
CA VAL A 380 -5.87 40.38 22.54
C VAL A 380 -5.03 39.57 21.59
N ILE A 381 -4.45 38.47 22.08
CA ILE A 381 -3.62 37.52 21.27
C ILE A 381 -4.46 36.88 20.19
N THR A 382 -5.65 36.37 20.52
CA THR A 382 -6.56 35.76 19.53
C THR A 382 -7.13 36.78 18.53
N GLY A 383 -7.21 38.05 18.92
CA GLY A 383 -7.60 39.14 18.02
C GLY A 383 -6.61 39.44 16.89
N GLN A 384 -5.32 39.14 17.10
CA GLN A 384 -4.24 39.31 16.11
C GLN A 384 -4.09 38.15 15.14
N THR A 385 -4.74 37.00 15.40
CA THR A 385 -4.73 35.87 14.49
C THR A 385 -5.69 36.07 13.32
N THR A 386 -5.40 35.47 12.15
CA THR A 386 -6.21 35.57 10.92
C THR A 386 -6.71 34.21 10.46
N GLY A 387 -7.79 34.17 9.64
CA GLY A 387 -8.32 32.94 9.03
C GLY A 387 -9.05 32.02 10.00
N MET A 388 -9.07 30.71 9.68
CA MET A 388 -9.80 29.68 10.40
C MET A 388 -9.37 29.52 11.86
N PHE A 389 -8.10 29.77 12.16
CA PHE A 389 -7.53 29.71 13.51
C PHE A 389 -8.15 30.77 14.44
N LYS A 390 -8.53 31.95 13.91
CA LYS A 390 -9.20 33.00 14.71
C LYS A 390 -10.53 32.50 15.26
N GLN A 391 -11.33 31.81 14.42
CA GLN A 391 -12.64 31.31 14.86
C GLN A 391 -12.51 30.20 15.92
N MET A 392 -11.51 29.31 15.77
CA MET A 392 -11.25 28.25 16.74
C MET A 392 -10.75 28.81 18.07
N LEU A 393 -9.78 29.74 18.05
CA LEU A 393 -9.19 30.30 19.27
C LEU A 393 -10.14 31.27 20.00
N GLN A 394 -11.08 31.93 19.31
CA GLN A 394 -12.09 32.77 19.96
C GLN A 394 -13.07 32.00 20.84
N LYS A 395 -13.27 30.69 20.55
CA LYS A 395 -14.12 29.80 21.35
C LYS A 395 -13.33 29.01 22.40
N SER A 396 -12.03 29.26 22.54
CA SER A 396 -11.17 28.57 23.48
C SER A 396 -10.92 29.34 24.75
N VAL A 397 -10.74 28.63 25.85
CA VAL A 397 -10.43 29.19 27.16
C VAL A 397 -9.05 28.68 27.60
N PRO A 398 -8.06 29.58 27.81
CA PRO A 398 -6.76 29.20 28.31
C PRO A 398 -6.84 28.88 29.80
N LYS A 399 -6.32 27.74 30.22
CA LYS A 399 -6.19 27.33 31.62
C LYS A 399 -4.73 27.14 31.97
N TYR A 400 -4.34 27.59 33.13
CA TYR A 400 -3.01 27.45 33.69
C TYR A 400 -3.04 26.52 34.91
N ASN A 401 -2.16 25.54 34.98
CA ASN A 401 -2.04 24.65 36.13
C ASN A 401 -0.62 24.73 36.70
N SER A 402 -0.52 25.10 37.98
CA SER A 402 0.73 25.23 38.72
C SER A 402 1.06 24.03 39.61
N GLU A 403 0.17 23.01 39.68
CA GLU A 403 0.31 21.91 40.65
C GLU A 403 1.29 20.83 40.28
N THR A 404 1.70 20.74 38.98
CA THR A 404 2.54 19.64 38.45
C THR A 404 4.04 19.96 38.36
N GLY A 405 4.52 21.05 38.99
CA GLY A 405 5.95 21.40 38.97
C GLY A 405 6.52 21.91 37.64
N GLU A 406 5.82 21.74 36.56
CA GLU A 406 6.10 22.34 35.24
C GLU A 406 4.95 23.26 34.86
N PRO A 407 5.22 24.56 34.59
CA PRO A 407 4.17 25.49 34.19
C PRO A 407 3.71 25.19 32.77
N VAL A 408 2.50 24.66 32.61
CA VAL A 408 1.91 24.31 31.32
C VAL A 408 0.65 25.11 31.09
N LEU A 409 0.52 25.69 29.89
CA LEU A 409 -0.69 26.39 29.44
C LEU A 409 -1.56 25.42 28.64
N TYR A 410 -2.76 25.13 29.10
CA TYR A 410 -3.76 24.34 28.40
C TYR A 410 -4.76 25.26 27.69
N VAL A 411 -5.13 24.90 26.47
CA VAL A 411 -6.17 25.58 25.70
C VAL A 411 -7.34 24.61 25.51
N GLU A 412 -8.44 24.91 26.19
CA GLU A 412 -9.67 24.12 26.12
C GLU A 412 -10.58 24.70 25.03
N PHE A 413 -10.99 23.88 24.06
CA PHE A 413 -11.93 24.27 23.02
C PHE A 413 -13.35 23.87 23.44
N GLN A 414 -14.28 24.82 23.34
CA GLN A 414 -15.71 24.61 23.60
C GLN A 414 -16.49 24.27 22.33
#